data_569090a382f0bdb7115f40c6363ee88f
#
_entry.id   569090a382f0bdb7115f40c6363ee88f
#
_cell.length_a   1.000
_cell.length_b   1.000
_cell.length_c   1.000
_cell.angle_alpha   90.00
_cell.angle_beta   90.00
_cell.angle_gamma   90.00
#
_symmetry.space_group_name_H-M   'P 1'
#
loop_
_entity.id
_entity.type
_entity.pdbx_description
1 polymer ?
#
loop_
_entity_poly.entity_id
_entity_poly.type
_entity_poly.pdbx_seq_one_letter_code
_entity_poly.pdbx_strand_id
1 'polypeptide(L)'
;MRILAITSSNSGVGYHRIIMPIVNMQKDYCLMTDTLSEETFEGNYDIVVMNRMLANITPEQMDAWRTKYGFKLVVDNDDYWYLDPSHILHERYVLNNISQQIIDWIRIADLCTVTHERLAEEVKPYNTNIEIVPNAIPYGEEQFKDFKKDSDLVRLFWSGSGTHGKDLEILRNPMKRINFPVRTVIAGFNEGEKPIWDGMICAFTNGLKLNPTIYNFNQVTEYMATYADSDISLIPLIDSKFNSMKSNLKVLETAAKKNPAIVSNVHPYKGFYPACHVNSQKDWYYWIKLLTKDPDARKSYGNALYEYCNKNFNLHEVNKHRFAIYNKLISNAGN
;
A
#
# COMPACT_ATOMS: atom_id res chain seq x y z
N MET A 1 9.16 20.85 16.28
CA MET A 1 7.98 20.60 15.41
C MET A 1 7.10 19.58 16.10
N ARG A 2 5.89 19.96 16.40
CA ARG A 2 4.87 19.14 17.04
C ARG A 2 3.81 18.74 16.00
N ILE A 3 3.54 17.44 15.86
CA ILE A 3 2.70 16.88 14.79
C ILE A 3 1.44 16.27 15.40
N LEU A 4 0.27 16.63 14.90
CA LEU A 4 -0.96 15.86 15.07
C LEU A 4 -1.14 14.95 13.84
N ALA A 5 -1.11 13.65 14.04
CA ALA A 5 -1.32 12.67 12.99
C ALA A 5 -2.71 12.04 13.13
N ILE A 6 -3.51 12.14 12.08
CA ILE A 6 -4.90 11.67 12.07
C ILE A 6 -5.02 10.51 11.10
N THR A 7 -5.54 9.40 11.57
CA THR A 7 -5.86 8.23 10.73
C THR A 7 -7.34 7.88 10.84
N SER A 8 -8.01 7.75 9.71
CA SER A 8 -9.44 7.39 9.67
C SER A 8 -9.69 5.91 9.99
N SER A 9 -8.64 5.07 9.99
CA SER A 9 -8.80 3.63 10.28
C SER A 9 -7.46 2.95 10.55
N ASN A 10 -7.50 1.82 11.25
CA ASN A 10 -6.42 0.83 11.33
C ASN A 10 -6.28 0.02 10.02
N SER A 11 -6.51 0.65 8.87
CA SER A 11 -6.30 0.03 7.56
C SER A 11 -4.82 0.03 7.19
N GLY A 12 -4.46 -0.81 6.21
CA GLY A 12 -3.10 -0.82 5.68
C GLY A 12 -2.62 0.56 5.23
N VAL A 13 -3.53 1.38 4.67
CA VAL A 13 -3.23 2.75 4.23
C VAL A 13 -2.90 3.65 5.41
N GLY A 14 -3.76 3.72 6.42
CA GLY A 14 -3.51 4.52 7.63
C GLY A 14 -2.21 4.12 8.31
N TYR A 15 -1.93 2.80 8.37
CA TYR A 15 -0.69 2.29 8.95
C TYR A 15 0.54 2.73 8.17
N HIS A 16 0.61 2.47 6.86
CA HIS A 16 1.79 2.75 6.05
C HIS A 16 2.01 4.23 5.77
N ARG A 17 0.96 5.02 5.67
CA ARG A 17 1.07 6.43 5.32
C ARG A 17 1.15 7.36 6.52
N ILE A 18 0.50 7.01 7.63
CA ILE A 18 0.38 7.87 8.80
C ILE A 18 1.07 7.25 10.03
N ILE A 19 0.56 6.12 10.54
CA ILE A 19 0.98 5.59 11.85
C ILE A 19 2.47 5.24 11.86
N MET A 20 2.87 4.30 11.01
CA MET A 20 4.23 3.79 10.99
C MET A 20 5.28 4.89 10.71
N PRO A 21 5.11 5.78 9.71
CA PRO A 21 6.03 6.88 9.50
C PRO A 21 6.19 7.82 10.69
N ILE A 22 5.09 8.24 11.30
CA ILE A 22 5.12 9.21 12.40
C ILE A 22 5.74 8.60 13.65
N VAL A 23 5.34 7.38 14.03
CA VAL A 23 5.93 6.65 15.17
C VAL A 23 7.44 6.49 15.00
N ASN A 24 7.91 6.12 13.80
CA ASN A 24 9.34 5.93 13.52
C ASN A 24 10.14 7.24 13.43
N MET A 25 9.50 8.38 13.28
CA MET A 25 10.19 9.69 13.32
C MET A 25 10.68 10.06 14.72
N GLN A 26 10.15 9.44 15.79
CA GLN A 26 10.51 9.71 17.19
C GLN A 26 10.48 11.21 17.54
N LYS A 27 9.47 11.91 17.04
CA LYS A 27 9.24 13.34 17.26
C LYS A 27 8.09 13.56 18.23
N ASP A 28 7.96 14.78 18.70
CA ASP A 28 6.81 15.18 19.48
C ASP A 28 5.56 15.10 18.57
N TYR A 29 4.71 14.12 18.81
CA TYR A 29 3.51 13.87 18.02
C TYR A 29 2.34 13.43 18.89
N CYS A 30 1.13 13.63 18.39
CA CYS A 30 -0.11 13.06 18.90
C CYS A 30 -0.78 12.24 17.79
N LEU A 31 -1.16 11.02 18.09
CA LEU A 31 -1.86 10.14 17.16
C LEU A 31 -3.33 10.09 17.54
N MET A 32 -4.21 10.45 16.61
CA MET A 32 -5.65 10.46 16.80
C MET A 32 -6.35 9.63 15.73
N THR A 33 -7.49 9.06 16.10
CA THR A 33 -8.47 8.52 15.16
C THR A 33 -9.42 9.63 14.70
N ASP A 34 -10.39 9.33 13.85
CA ASP A 34 -11.35 10.29 13.29
C ASP A 34 -12.40 10.84 14.28
N THR A 35 -12.32 10.50 15.56
CA THR A 35 -13.14 11.09 16.63
C THR A 35 -12.53 12.41 17.12
N LEU A 36 -12.55 13.42 16.27
CA LEU A 36 -11.95 14.72 16.54
C LEU A 36 -13.02 15.71 17.02
N SER A 37 -12.61 16.56 17.96
CA SER A 37 -13.34 17.77 18.34
C SER A 37 -12.41 18.98 18.19
N GLU A 38 -12.94 20.17 18.26
CA GLU A 38 -12.15 21.41 18.20
C GLU A 38 -11.07 21.45 19.29
N GLU A 39 -11.36 20.96 20.50
CA GLU A 39 -10.43 20.91 21.63
C GLU A 39 -9.15 20.11 21.31
N THR A 40 -9.24 19.15 20.38
CA THR A 40 -8.07 18.38 19.91
C THR A 40 -6.96 19.31 19.41
N PHE A 41 -7.31 20.45 18.81
CA PHE A 41 -6.36 21.38 18.17
C PHE A 41 -5.76 22.39 19.14
N GLU A 42 -6.22 22.47 20.39
CA GLU A 42 -5.64 23.29 21.45
C GLU A 42 -4.21 22.85 21.84
N GLY A 43 -3.77 21.71 21.34
CA GLY A 43 -2.46 21.15 21.60
C GLY A 43 -1.27 21.90 21.01
N ASN A 44 -1.45 23.06 20.36
CA ASN A 44 -0.39 23.85 19.71
C ASN A 44 0.48 23.03 18.75
N TYR A 45 -0.13 22.47 17.73
CA TYR A 45 0.56 21.70 16.68
C TYR A 45 1.13 22.61 15.60
N ASP A 46 2.33 22.31 15.13
CA ASP A 46 2.91 22.94 13.95
C ASP A 46 2.31 22.36 12.67
N ILE A 47 2.05 21.05 12.70
CA ILE A 47 1.52 20.27 11.55
C ILE A 47 0.37 19.39 11.99
N VAL A 48 -0.67 19.35 11.18
CA VAL A 48 -1.71 18.33 11.19
C VAL A 48 -1.59 17.52 9.90
N VAL A 49 -1.35 16.22 10.00
CA VAL A 49 -1.25 15.30 8.84
C VAL A 49 -2.37 14.28 8.87
N MET A 50 -3.03 14.08 7.73
CA MET A 50 -4.13 13.13 7.59
C MET A 50 -4.07 12.42 6.24
N ASN A 51 -4.75 11.26 6.12
CA ASN A 51 -4.87 10.54 4.86
C ASN A 51 -6.23 10.77 4.21
N ARG A 52 -6.22 11.21 2.98
CA ARG A 52 -7.33 11.39 2.03
C ARG A 52 -8.44 12.31 2.52
N MET A 53 -9.30 11.86 3.44
CA MET A 53 -10.46 12.60 3.95
C MET A 53 -10.84 12.12 5.36
N LEU A 54 -11.55 12.94 6.10
CA LEU A 54 -12.16 12.61 7.39
C LEU A 54 -13.68 12.45 7.23
N ALA A 55 -14.26 11.50 7.97
CA ALA A 55 -15.68 11.19 7.83
C ALA A 55 -16.60 12.19 8.56
N ASN A 56 -16.15 12.73 9.70
CA ASN A 56 -16.98 13.49 10.63
C ASN A 56 -16.62 14.99 10.71
N ILE A 57 -15.70 15.44 9.86
CA ILE A 57 -15.22 16.83 9.81
C ILE A 57 -15.23 17.26 8.36
N THR A 58 -15.73 18.46 8.10
CA THR A 58 -15.69 19.03 6.75
C THR A 58 -14.39 19.81 6.51
N PRO A 59 -13.99 19.98 5.22
CA PRO A 59 -12.87 20.84 4.86
C PRO A 59 -12.98 22.25 5.45
N GLU A 60 -14.20 22.83 5.46
CA GLU A 60 -14.45 24.18 5.98
C GLU A 60 -14.23 24.26 7.50
N GLN A 61 -14.64 23.23 8.25
CA GLN A 61 -14.38 23.15 9.69
C GLN A 61 -12.87 23.07 9.97
N MET A 62 -12.15 22.24 9.22
CA MET A 62 -10.69 22.12 9.35
C MET A 62 -9.97 23.43 9.01
N ASP A 63 -10.41 24.12 7.98
CA ASP A 63 -9.85 25.40 7.57
C ASP A 63 -10.07 26.51 8.64
N ALA A 64 -11.25 26.51 9.27
CA ALA A 64 -11.54 27.39 10.41
C ALA A 64 -10.62 27.10 11.60
N TRP A 65 -10.42 25.83 11.96
CA TRP A 65 -9.50 25.45 13.03
C TRP A 65 -8.04 25.73 12.69
N ARG A 66 -7.62 25.48 11.44
CA ARG A 66 -6.29 25.84 10.95
C ARG A 66 -6.03 27.35 11.12
N THR A 67 -6.98 28.18 10.75
CA THR A 67 -6.88 29.64 10.91
C THR A 67 -6.81 30.04 12.38
N LYS A 68 -7.61 29.41 13.24
CA LYS A 68 -7.68 29.75 14.68
C LYS A 68 -6.43 29.30 15.44
N TYR A 69 -5.91 28.09 15.15
CA TYR A 69 -4.81 27.48 15.90
C TYR A 69 -3.44 27.57 15.22
N GLY A 70 -3.37 28.02 13.97
CA GLY A 70 -2.13 28.37 13.28
C GLY A 70 -1.29 27.18 12.76
N PHE A 71 -1.82 25.95 12.70
CA PHE A 71 -1.10 24.80 12.17
C PHE A 71 -1.08 24.76 10.62
N LYS A 72 -0.17 23.96 10.06
CA LYS A 72 -0.15 23.62 8.64
C LYS A 72 -0.83 22.27 8.39
N LEU A 73 -1.73 22.22 7.40
CA LEU A 73 -2.46 21.01 7.02
C LEU A 73 -1.73 20.25 5.91
N VAL A 74 -1.37 19.01 6.18
CA VAL A 74 -0.82 18.06 5.19
C VAL A 74 -1.86 17.00 4.89
N VAL A 75 -2.26 16.88 3.63
CA VAL A 75 -3.17 15.81 3.15
C VAL A 75 -2.39 14.81 2.32
N ASP A 76 -2.35 13.57 2.80
CA ASP A 76 -1.65 12.47 2.14
C ASP A 76 -2.61 11.67 1.27
N ASN A 77 -2.21 11.41 0.02
CA ASN A 77 -2.97 10.60 -0.92
C ASN A 77 -2.09 9.48 -1.49
N ASP A 78 -2.54 8.24 -1.34
CA ASP A 78 -1.83 7.04 -1.77
C ASP A 78 -2.47 6.31 -2.96
N ASP A 79 -3.76 6.56 -3.19
CA ASP A 79 -4.55 5.98 -4.27
C ASP A 79 -5.35 7.06 -5.04
N TYR A 80 -5.73 6.72 -6.27
CA TYR A 80 -6.61 7.55 -7.09
C TYR A 80 -8.06 7.55 -6.55
N TRP A 81 -8.74 8.66 -6.65
CA TRP A 81 -10.09 8.84 -6.11
C TRP A 81 -11.22 8.55 -7.08
N TYR A 82 -10.94 8.41 -8.38
CA TYR A 82 -11.94 7.98 -9.35
C TYR A 82 -11.83 6.48 -9.59
N LEU A 83 -12.89 5.75 -9.27
CA LEU A 83 -12.98 4.31 -9.48
C LEU A 83 -13.55 4.00 -10.85
N ASP A 84 -13.01 2.96 -11.50
CA ASP A 84 -13.59 2.39 -12.69
C ASP A 84 -15.03 1.90 -12.42
N PRO A 85 -16.00 2.07 -13.35
CA PRO A 85 -17.39 1.58 -13.17
C PRO A 85 -17.49 0.10 -12.80
N SER A 86 -16.53 -0.69 -13.16
CA SER A 86 -16.46 -2.10 -12.83
C SER A 86 -15.87 -2.42 -11.44
N HIS A 87 -15.42 -1.42 -10.71
CA HIS A 87 -14.87 -1.59 -9.36
C HIS A 87 -16.01 -1.81 -8.34
N ILE A 88 -15.82 -2.75 -7.41
CA ILE A 88 -16.88 -3.14 -6.45
C ILE A 88 -17.35 -1.99 -5.55
N LEU A 89 -16.54 -0.97 -5.33
CA LEU A 89 -16.87 0.22 -4.53
C LEU A 89 -17.37 1.40 -5.39
N HIS A 90 -17.47 1.25 -6.73
CA HIS A 90 -17.81 2.37 -7.62
C HIS A 90 -19.15 3.02 -7.24
N GLU A 91 -20.19 2.23 -7.08
CA GLU A 91 -21.53 2.73 -6.72
C GLU A 91 -21.50 3.51 -5.39
N ARG A 92 -20.82 2.98 -4.37
CA ARG A 92 -20.64 3.67 -3.09
C ARG A 92 -19.93 5.01 -3.24
N TYR A 93 -18.90 5.08 -4.10
CA TYR A 93 -18.17 6.33 -4.37
C TYR A 93 -19.05 7.38 -5.04
N VAL A 94 -19.86 6.97 -6.01
CA VAL A 94 -20.79 7.85 -6.71
C VAL A 94 -21.90 8.35 -5.78
N LEU A 95 -22.59 7.44 -5.07
CA LEU A 95 -23.72 7.77 -4.19
C LEU A 95 -23.32 8.71 -3.05
N ASN A 96 -22.12 8.53 -2.50
CA ASN A 96 -21.64 9.36 -1.38
C ASN A 96 -20.71 10.50 -1.83
N ASN A 97 -20.56 10.74 -3.14
CA ASN A 97 -19.70 11.79 -3.69
C ASN A 97 -18.26 11.78 -3.14
N ILE A 98 -17.70 10.58 -2.87
CA ILE A 98 -16.40 10.41 -2.19
C ILE A 98 -15.26 11.06 -2.97
N SER A 99 -15.28 10.95 -4.30
CA SER A 99 -14.26 11.55 -5.15
C SER A 99 -14.16 13.06 -4.97
N GLN A 100 -15.32 13.74 -4.92
CA GLN A 100 -15.35 15.19 -4.72
C GLN A 100 -14.90 15.58 -3.31
N GLN A 101 -15.31 14.83 -2.30
CA GLN A 101 -14.85 15.07 -0.92
C GLN A 101 -13.31 14.99 -0.83
N ILE A 102 -12.68 13.98 -1.44
CA ILE A 102 -11.21 13.88 -1.47
C ILE A 102 -10.59 15.11 -2.16
N ILE A 103 -11.15 15.55 -3.27
CA ILE A 103 -10.69 16.74 -4.00
C ILE A 103 -10.80 17.99 -3.12
N ASP A 104 -11.86 18.13 -2.36
CA ASP A 104 -12.07 19.32 -1.48
C ASP A 104 -11.02 19.35 -0.35
N TRP A 105 -10.65 18.18 0.20
CA TRP A 105 -9.51 18.08 1.13
C TRP A 105 -8.16 18.42 0.49
N ILE A 106 -7.92 17.98 -0.74
CA ILE A 106 -6.72 18.33 -1.51
C ILE A 106 -6.64 19.86 -1.69
N ARG A 107 -7.75 20.53 -1.98
CA ARG A 107 -7.79 21.98 -2.24
C ARG A 107 -7.40 22.81 -1.03
N ILE A 108 -7.82 22.44 0.17
CA ILE A 108 -7.55 23.21 1.39
C ILE A 108 -6.17 22.89 1.99
N ALA A 109 -5.48 21.86 1.56
CA ALA A 109 -4.20 21.45 2.11
C ALA A 109 -3.12 22.51 1.87
N ASP A 110 -2.30 22.82 2.90
CA ASP A 110 -1.07 23.59 2.72
C ASP A 110 -0.03 22.80 1.93
N LEU A 111 -0.09 21.47 2.01
CA LEU A 111 0.77 20.54 1.29
C LEU A 111 0.02 19.23 1.01
N CYS A 112 0.12 18.71 -0.20
CA CYS A 112 -0.28 17.36 -0.54
C CYS A 112 0.94 16.44 -0.63
N THR A 113 0.93 15.30 0.05
CA THR A 113 1.92 14.24 -0.14
C THR A 113 1.31 13.09 -0.93
N VAL A 114 2.07 12.55 -1.89
CA VAL A 114 1.65 11.45 -2.77
C VAL A 114 2.73 10.40 -2.90
N THR A 115 2.37 9.21 -3.39
CA THR A 115 3.30 8.08 -3.47
C THR A 115 4.24 8.11 -4.67
N HIS A 116 3.87 8.78 -5.77
CA HIS A 116 4.64 8.82 -7.02
C HIS A 116 4.17 9.93 -7.97
N GLU A 117 4.94 10.19 -9.02
CA GLU A 117 4.77 11.29 -9.96
C GLU A 117 3.41 11.28 -10.68
N ARG A 118 2.92 10.11 -11.09
CA ARG A 118 1.62 10.01 -11.79
C ARG A 118 0.47 10.49 -10.92
N LEU A 119 0.49 10.15 -9.62
CA LEU A 119 -0.53 10.62 -8.68
C LEU A 119 -0.37 12.11 -8.42
N ALA A 120 0.87 12.63 -8.40
CA ALA A 120 1.14 14.07 -8.31
C ALA A 120 0.50 14.86 -9.46
N GLU A 121 0.59 14.36 -10.70
CA GLU A 121 -0.05 14.99 -11.86
C GLU A 121 -1.59 15.02 -11.76
N GLU A 122 -2.21 14.01 -11.15
CA GLU A 122 -3.66 13.99 -10.90
C GLU A 122 -4.09 14.95 -9.77
N VAL A 123 -3.21 15.23 -8.79
CA VAL A 123 -3.45 16.21 -7.71
C VAL A 123 -3.26 17.66 -8.19
N LYS A 124 -2.33 17.89 -9.11
CA LYS A 124 -1.89 19.21 -9.57
C LYS A 124 -2.99 20.19 -9.99
N PRO A 125 -4.11 19.77 -10.62
CA PRO A 125 -5.22 20.68 -10.94
C PRO A 125 -5.92 21.28 -9.70
N TYR A 126 -5.75 20.70 -8.54
CA TYR A 126 -6.44 21.06 -7.29
C TYR A 126 -5.53 21.71 -6.26
N ASN A 127 -4.24 21.32 -6.25
CA ASN A 127 -3.22 21.88 -5.36
C ASN A 127 -1.86 21.81 -6.05
N THR A 128 -1.11 22.92 -6.04
CA THR A 128 0.21 23.00 -6.67
C THR A 128 1.37 22.73 -5.71
N ASN A 129 1.12 22.74 -4.40
CA ASN A 129 2.13 22.40 -3.39
C ASN A 129 2.09 20.89 -3.11
N ILE A 130 2.86 20.14 -3.89
CA ILE A 130 2.86 18.69 -3.89
C ILE A 130 4.28 18.19 -3.66
N GLU A 131 4.43 17.20 -2.78
CA GLU A 131 5.69 16.50 -2.57
C GLU A 131 5.49 14.98 -2.71
N ILE A 132 6.46 14.31 -3.34
CA ILE A 132 6.44 12.87 -3.52
C ILE A 132 7.10 12.22 -2.31
N VAL A 133 6.33 11.48 -1.56
CA VAL A 133 6.78 10.69 -0.41
C VAL A 133 6.38 9.23 -0.65
N PRO A 134 7.26 8.39 -1.19
CA PRO A 134 6.93 7.01 -1.53
C PRO A 134 6.55 6.19 -0.30
N ASN A 135 5.86 5.07 -0.50
CA ASN A 135 5.74 4.07 0.56
C ASN A 135 7.12 3.54 0.94
N ALA A 136 7.29 3.23 2.21
CA ALA A 136 8.56 2.76 2.75
C ALA A 136 8.35 1.73 3.85
N ILE A 137 9.34 0.88 4.06
CA ILE A 137 9.34 -0.23 5.02
C ILE A 137 10.54 -0.10 5.95
N PRO A 138 10.41 -0.34 7.26
CA PRO A 138 11.54 -0.43 8.20
C PRO A 138 12.18 -1.83 8.09
N TYR A 139 12.97 -2.04 7.04
CA TYR A 139 13.57 -3.34 6.75
C TYR A 139 14.43 -3.85 7.90
N GLY A 140 14.22 -5.10 8.30
CA GLY A 140 14.95 -5.75 9.38
C GLY A 140 14.41 -5.45 10.79
N GLU A 141 13.30 -4.70 10.92
CA GLU A 141 12.71 -4.33 12.18
C GLU A 141 11.34 -4.97 12.38
N GLU A 142 10.94 -5.23 13.61
CA GLU A 142 9.63 -5.74 14.02
C GLU A 142 9.06 -6.83 13.08
N GLN A 143 7.86 -6.65 12.56
CA GLN A 143 7.22 -7.59 11.62
C GLN A 143 7.91 -7.67 10.25
N PHE A 144 8.78 -6.70 9.91
CA PHE A 144 9.53 -6.64 8.64
C PHE A 144 10.90 -7.32 8.70
N LYS A 145 11.20 -8.07 9.78
CA LYS A 145 12.36 -8.96 9.86
C LYS A 145 12.26 -10.09 8.83
N ASP A 146 13.42 -10.52 8.34
CA ASP A 146 13.55 -11.66 7.44
C ASP A 146 13.37 -12.98 8.21
N PHE A 147 12.12 -13.28 8.53
CA PHE A 147 11.72 -14.54 9.14
C PHE A 147 10.81 -15.31 8.18
N LYS A 148 11.08 -16.59 7.97
CA LYS A 148 10.27 -17.49 7.18
C LYS A 148 9.90 -18.72 8.00
N LYS A 149 8.69 -19.23 7.77
CA LYS A 149 8.25 -20.52 8.29
C LYS A 149 8.87 -21.64 7.44
N ASP A 150 9.16 -22.76 8.06
CA ASP A 150 9.62 -23.96 7.32
C ASP A 150 8.49 -24.52 6.45
N SER A 151 8.87 -25.07 5.30
CA SER A 151 7.95 -25.75 4.38
C SER A 151 8.69 -26.77 3.52
N ASP A 152 8.05 -27.91 3.30
CA ASP A 152 8.49 -28.99 2.41
C ASP A 152 8.24 -28.69 0.93
N LEU A 153 7.36 -27.73 0.63
CA LEU A 153 7.00 -27.30 -0.72
C LEU A 153 7.17 -25.79 -0.88
N VAL A 154 7.49 -25.37 -2.09
CA VAL A 154 7.52 -23.95 -2.44
C VAL A 154 6.12 -23.37 -2.37
N ARG A 155 5.99 -22.23 -1.69
CA ARG A 155 4.73 -21.53 -1.44
C ARG A 155 4.58 -20.35 -2.39
N LEU A 156 3.54 -20.42 -3.22
CA LEU A 156 3.08 -19.30 -4.04
C LEU A 156 2.13 -18.47 -3.19
N PHE A 157 2.44 -17.21 -3.01
CA PHE A 157 1.73 -16.32 -2.09
C PHE A 157 1.04 -15.17 -2.82
N TRP A 158 -0.16 -14.85 -2.37
CA TRP A 158 -0.85 -13.62 -2.72
C TRP A 158 -1.52 -13.01 -1.49
N SER A 159 -1.51 -11.67 -1.37
CA SER A 159 -2.21 -10.93 -0.32
C SER A 159 -2.98 -9.75 -0.90
N GLY A 160 -4.11 -9.42 -0.28
CA GLY A 160 -4.91 -8.27 -0.65
C GLY A 160 -6.32 -8.32 -0.07
N SER A 161 -7.20 -7.49 -0.59
CA SER A 161 -8.63 -7.45 -0.25
C SER A 161 -9.48 -7.99 -1.40
N GLY A 162 -10.79 -8.18 -1.17
CA GLY A 162 -11.76 -8.60 -2.18
C GLY A 162 -11.83 -7.66 -3.40
N THR A 163 -11.38 -6.40 -3.27
CA THR A 163 -11.33 -5.42 -4.37
C THR A 163 -10.39 -5.85 -5.52
N HIS A 164 -9.49 -6.81 -5.29
CA HIS A 164 -8.53 -7.34 -6.26
C HIS A 164 -9.02 -8.59 -7.01
N GLY A 165 -10.30 -8.95 -6.92
CA GLY A 165 -10.81 -10.16 -7.56
C GLY A 165 -10.49 -10.26 -9.05
N LYS A 166 -10.65 -9.17 -9.79
CA LYS A 166 -10.33 -9.11 -11.23
C LYS A 166 -8.83 -9.23 -11.51
N ASP A 167 -7.98 -8.66 -10.66
CA ASP A 167 -6.54 -8.76 -10.80
C ASP A 167 -6.09 -10.24 -10.65
N LEU A 168 -6.68 -10.95 -9.69
CA LEU A 168 -6.33 -12.34 -9.41
C LEU A 168 -6.78 -13.31 -10.53
N GLU A 169 -7.83 -12.97 -11.27
CA GLU A 169 -8.27 -13.75 -12.45
C GLU A 169 -7.18 -13.88 -13.52
N ILE A 170 -6.22 -12.96 -13.59
CA ILE A 170 -5.06 -13.05 -14.48
C ILE A 170 -4.30 -14.37 -14.27
N LEU A 171 -4.29 -14.88 -13.05
CA LEU A 171 -3.55 -16.10 -12.68
C LEU A 171 -4.30 -17.39 -13.01
N ARG A 172 -5.60 -17.37 -13.29
CA ARG A 172 -6.43 -18.58 -13.52
C ARG A 172 -5.82 -19.56 -14.53
N ASN A 173 -5.41 -19.08 -15.68
CA ASN A 173 -4.86 -19.93 -16.74
C ASN A 173 -3.39 -20.33 -16.46
N PRO A 174 -2.49 -19.44 -16.02
CA PRO A 174 -1.15 -19.83 -15.59
C PRO A 174 -1.15 -20.92 -14.51
N MET A 175 -2.01 -20.79 -13.48
CA MET A 175 -2.09 -21.75 -12.38
C MET A 175 -2.52 -23.14 -12.86
N LYS A 176 -3.51 -23.22 -13.77
CA LYS A 176 -3.96 -24.49 -14.39
C LYS A 176 -2.83 -25.27 -15.08
N ARG A 177 -1.77 -24.59 -15.53
CA ARG A 177 -0.64 -25.20 -16.23
C ARG A 177 0.40 -25.80 -15.30
N ILE A 178 0.33 -25.51 -13.99
CA ILE A 178 1.30 -26.01 -13.02
C ILE A 178 1.08 -27.51 -12.84
N ASN A 179 2.13 -28.29 -13.16
CA ASN A 179 2.14 -29.76 -13.08
C ASN A 179 3.25 -30.27 -12.15
N PHE A 180 3.73 -29.44 -11.25
CA PHE A 180 4.72 -29.75 -10.23
C PHE A 180 4.20 -29.35 -8.84
N PRO A 181 4.73 -29.98 -7.76
CA PRO A 181 4.20 -29.73 -6.43
C PRO A 181 4.54 -28.30 -5.96
N VAL A 182 3.50 -27.58 -5.55
CA VAL A 182 3.56 -26.26 -4.90
C VAL A 182 2.44 -26.18 -3.89
N ARG A 183 2.59 -25.31 -2.91
CA ARG A 183 1.53 -24.89 -1.98
C ARG A 183 1.09 -23.48 -2.33
N THR A 184 -0.17 -23.17 -2.18
CA THR A 184 -0.69 -21.81 -2.33
C THR A 184 -1.06 -21.22 -0.97
N VAL A 185 -0.75 -19.96 -0.79
CA VAL A 185 -1.06 -19.18 0.43
C VAL A 185 -1.74 -17.90 0.02
N ILE A 186 -2.94 -17.66 0.55
CA ILE A 186 -3.74 -16.48 0.27
C ILE A 186 -4.05 -15.75 1.58
N ALA A 187 -3.85 -14.44 1.63
CA ALA A 187 -4.02 -13.64 2.85
C ALA A 187 -4.92 -12.42 2.64
N GLY A 188 -5.68 -12.09 3.68
CA GLY A 188 -6.62 -10.97 3.69
C GLY A 188 -8.08 -11.41 3.56
N PHE A 189 -8.37 -12.73 3.70
CA PHE A 189 -9.71 -13.28 3.61
C PHE A 189 -10.68 -12.59 4.56
N ASN A 190 -11.86 -12.25 4.03
CA ASN A 190 -12.95 -11.65 4.77
C ASN A 190 -14.22 -12.50 4.58
N GLU A 191 -14.70 -13.10 5.64
CA GLU A 191 -15.92 -13.94 5.60
C GLU A 191 -17.15 -13.16 5.13
N GLY A 192 -17.24 -11.86 5.43
CA GLY A 192 -18.33 -11.00 4.96
C GLY A 192 -18.38 -10.82 3.44
N GLU A 193 -17.27 -11.13 2.73
CA GLU A 193 -17.14 -11.05 1.27
C GLU A 193 -16.94 -12.44 0.64
N LYS A 194 -17.37 -13.51 1.33
CA LYS A 194 -17.09 -14.91 0.94
C LYS A 194 -17.35 -15.21 -0.54
N PRO A 195 -18.44 -14.80 -1.21
CA PRO A 195 -18.66 -15.11 -2.63
C PRO A 195 -17.56 -14.57 -3.55
N ILE A 196 -17.01 -13.38 -3.23
CA ILE A 196 -15.88 -12.77 -3.97
C ILE A 196 -14.63 -13.60 -3.73
N TRP A 197 -14.36 -13.95 -2.48
CA TRP A 197 -13.20 -14.73 -2.09
C TRP A 197 -13.21 -16.15 -2.64
N ASP A 198 -14.37 -16.82 -2.73
CA ASP A 198 -14.49 -18.13 -3.35
C ASP A 198 -14.04 -18.09 -4.82
N GLY A 199 -14.43 -17.03 -5.56
CA GLY A 199 -13.96 -16.79 -6.93
C GLY A 199 -12.44 -16.56 -7.02
N MET A 200 -11.90 -15.77 -6.12
CA MET A 200 -10.47 -15.47 -6.03
C MET A 200 -9.64 -16.70 -5.70
N ILE A 201 -10.06 -17.49 -4.71
CA ILE A 201 -9.42 -18.75 -4.34
C ILE A 201 -9.45 -19.72 -5.52
N CYS A 202 -10.61 -19.86 -6.17
CA CYS A 202 -10.74 -20.71 -7.36
C CYS A 202 -9.79 -20.30 -8.49
N ALA A 203 -9.61 -19.01 -8.75
CA ALA A 203 -8.66 -18.52 -9.75
C ALA A 203 -7.21 -18.83 -9.37
N PHE A 204 -6.84 -18.57 -8.11
CA PHE A 204 -5.48 -18.75 -7.60
C PHE A 204 -5.06 -20.20 -7.41
N THR A 205 -6.01 -21.12 -7.22
CA THR A 205 -5.74 -22.56 -7.03
C THR A 205 -6.10 -23.41 -8.24
N ASN A 206 -6.47 -22.79 -9.35
CA ASN A 206 -7.00 -23.49 -10.52
C ASN A 206 -6.10 -24.64 -11.01
N GLY A 207 -6.63 -25.85 -10.98
CA GLY A 207 -5.92 -27.08 -11.39
C GLY A 207 -4.92 -27.63 -10.37
N LEU A 208 -4.71 -27.01 -9.23
CA LEU A 208 -3.86 -27.52 -8.17
C LEU A 208 -4.60 -28.56 -7.31
N LYS A 209 -3.84 -29.57 -6.82
CA LYS A 209 -4.39 -30.67 -6.03
C LYS A 209 -4.47 -30.37 -4.52
N LEU A 210 -3.62 -29.47 -4.05
CA LEU A 210 -3.55 -29.12 -2.63
C LEU A 210 -4.47 -27.93 -2.31
N ASN A 211 -5.17 -28.02 -1.19
CA ASN A 211 -5.94 -26.92 -0.69
C ASN A 211 -5.01 -25.73 -0.30
N PRO A 212 -5.42 -24.49 -0.52
CA PRO A 212 -4.64 -23.33 -0.12
C PRO A 212 -4.61 -23.19 1.41
N THR A 213 -3.53 -22.61 1.92
CA THR A 213 -3.53 -21.99 3.24
C THR A 213 -4.22 -20.62 3.13
N ILE A 214 -5.23 -20.39 3.95
CA ILE A 214 -6.01 -19.15 3.93
C ILE A 214 -5.78 -18.43 5.26
N TYR A 215 -5.32 -17.17 5.18
CA TYR A 215 -5.20 -16.28 6.30
C TYR A 215 -6.31 -15.22 6.25
N ASN A 216 -7.04 -15.09 7.35
CA ASN A 216 -8.01 -14.04 7.53
C ASN A 216 -7.33 -12.67 7.54
N PHE A 217 -8.13 -11.62 7.41
CA PHE A 217 -7.67 -10.26 7.64
C PHE A 217 -7.04 -10.15 9.04
N ASN A 218 -5.79 -9.71 9.10
CA ASN A 218 -5.04 -9.53 10.34
C ASN A 218 -4.89 -8.05 10.69
N GLN A 219 -4.56 -7.79 11.95
CA GLN A 219 -4.19 -6.45 12.37
C GLN A 219 -2.95 -5.96 11.60
N VAL A 220 -2.92 -4.67 11.30
CA VAL A 220 -1.85 -4.05 10.49
C VAL A 220 -0.45 -4.16 11.11
N THR A 221 -0.36 -4.39 12.42
CA THR A 221 0.91 -4.60 13.15
C THR A 221 1.46 -6.02 13.05
N GLU A 222 0.68 -6.98 12.51
CA GLU A 222 1.03 -8.40 12.52
C GLU A 222 0.86 -9.09 11.15
N TYR A 223 0.29 -8.40 10.15
CA TYR A 223 -0.05 -9.01 8.87
C TYR A 223 1.16 -9.59 8.12
N MET A 224 2.38 -9.09 8.38
CA MET A 224 3.60 -9.61 7.78
C MET A 224 3.95 -11.05 8.23
N ALA A 225 3.28 -11.57 9.27
CA ALA A 225 3.36 -12.98 9.62
C ALA A 225 2.82 -13.90 8.51
N THR A 226 1.91 -13.40 7.66
CA THR A 226 1.42 -14.13 6.49
C THR A 226 2.47 -14.21 5.39
N TYR A 227 3.27 -13.15 5.20
CA TYR A 227 4.40 -13.13 4.28
C TYR A 227 5.55 -14.06 4.71
N ALA A 228 5.65 -14.39 6.02
CA ALA A 228 6.58 -15.39 6.51
C ALA A 228 6.25 -16.81 6.02
N ASP A 229 4.99 -17.04 5.61
CA ASP A 229 4.52 -18.30 4.99
C ASP A 229 4.52 -18.20 3.46
N SER A 230 5.59 -17.68 2.89
CA SER A 230 5.71 -17.47 1.45
C SER A 230 7.13 -17.70 0.94
N ASP A 231 7.27 -18.09 -0.33
CA ASP A 231 8.56 -18.25 -1.03
C ASP A 231 8.60 -17.43 -2.33
N ILE A 232 7.46 -17.23 -2.97
CA ILE A 232 7.30 -16.47 -4.22
C ILE A 232 6.01 -15.68 -4.12
N SER A 233 6.06 -14.35 -4.20
CA SER A 233 4.85 -13.52 -4.25
C SER A 233 4.38 -13.31 -5.68
N LEU A 234 3.09 -13.56 -5.93
CA LEU A 234 2.42 -13.29 -7.20
C LEU A 234 1.61 -12.00 -7.06
N ILE A 235 1.93 -10.99 -7.84
CA ILE A 235 1.32 -9.66 -7.75
C ILE A 235 0.70 -9.29 -9.10
N PRO A 236 -0.42 -9.93 -9.47
CA PRO A 236 -1.15 -9.59 -10.68
C PRO A 236 -1.84 -8.23 -10.51
N LEU A 237 -1.84 -7.44 -11.58
CA LEU A 237 -2.52 -6.16 -11.64
C LEU A 237 -2.98 -5.90 -13.08
N ILE A 238 -4.27 -5.58 -13.26
CA ILE A 238 -4.82 -5.18 -14.56
C ILE A 238 -4.31 -3.79 -14.91
N ASP A 239 -3.95 -3.58 -16.17
CA ASP A 239 -3.60 -2.25 -16.67
C ASP A 239 -4.88 -1.41 -16.83
N SER A 240 -5.11 -0.53 -15.86
CA SER A 240 -6.20 0.44 -15.84
C SER A 240 -5.72 1.77 -15.27
N LYS A 241 -6.46 2.85 -15.52
CA LYS A 241 -6.10 4.17 -14.94
C LYS A 241 -6.03 4.09 -13.41
N PHE A 242 -7.03 3.50 -12.75
CA PHE A 242 -7.04 3.34 -11.30
C PHE A 242 -5.83 2.55 -10.79
N ASN A 243 -5.56 1.39 -11.37
CA ASN A 243 -4.45 0.55 -10.95
C ASN A 243 -3.07 1.19 -11.24
N SER A 244 -2.97 2.00 -12.30
CA SER A 244 -1.73 2.72 -12.62
C SER A 244 -1.38 3.82 -11.61
N MET A 245 -2.31 4.20 -10.74
CA MET A 245 -2.13 5.16 -9.66
C MET A 245 -1.84 4.49 -8.30
N LYS A 246 -1.84 3.16 -8.24
CA LYS A 246 -1.47 2.41 -7.02
C LYS A 246 0.03 2.53 -6.72
N SER A 247 0.39 2.23 -5.48
CA SER A 247 1.78 2.19 -5.05
C SER A 247 2.41 0.80 -5.21
N ASN A 248 3.72 0.72 -5.04
CA ASN A 248 4.52 -0.49 -5.10
C ASN A 248 4.57 -1.29 -3.79
N LEU A 249 3.71 -1.00 -2.81
CA LEU A 249 3.78 -1.51 -1.44
C LEU A 249 3.92 -3.05 -1.36
N LYS A 250 3.14 -3.81 -2.13
CA LYS A 250 3.21 -5.28 -2.13
C LYS A 250 4.59 -5.83 -2.53
N VAL A 251 5.32 -5.11 -3.39
CA VAL A 251 6.70 -5.46 -3.74
C VAL A 251 7.65 -5.18 -2.58
N LEU A 252 7.46 -4.05 -1.88
CA LEU A 252 8.25 -3.70 -0.70
C LEU A 252 8.07 -4.72 0.43
N GLU A 253 6.83 -5.11 0.70
CA GLU A 253 6.49 -6.14 1.70
C GLU A 253 7.10 -7.50 1.35
N THR A 254 7.02 -7.89 0.08
CA THR A 254 7.66 -9.13 -0.43
C THR A 254 9.17 -9.09 -0.21
N ALA A 255 9.80 -7.96 -0.53
CA ALA A 255 11.22 -7.74 -0.33
C ALA A 255 11.65 -7.88 1.12
N ALA A 256 10.84 -7.45 2.10
CA ALA A 256 11.16 -7.57 3.53
C ALA A 256 11.40 -9.02 3.98
N LYS A 257 10.84 -10.00 3.26
CA LYS A 257 11.07 -11.44 3.50
C LYS A 257 12.10 -12.05 2.54
N LYS A 258 12.84 -11.22 1.78
CA LYS A 258 13.79 -11.68 0.74
C LYS A 258 13.17 -12.69 -0.22
N ASN A 259 11.90 -12.48 -0.57
CA ASN A 259 11.19 -13.27 -1.57
C ASN A 259 11.24 -12.58 -2.93
N PRO A 260 11.32 -13.31 -4.04
CA PRO A 260 11.09 -12.76 -5.35
C PRO A 260 9.62 -12.39 -5.53
N ALA A 261 9.38 -11.29 -6.25
CA ALA A 261 8.06 -10.85 -6.68
C ALA A 261 7.88 -11.07 -8.18
N ILE A 262 6.84 -11.81 -8.57
CA ILE A 262 6.39 -11.90 -9.96
C ILE A 262 5.24 -10.89 -10.12
N VAL A 263 5.41 -9.91 -11.00
CA VAL A 263 4.51 -8.74 -11.11
C VAL A 263 4.02 -8.54 -12.53
N SER A 264 2.79 -8.07 -12.72
CA SER A 264 2.33 -7.53 -14.00
C SER A 264 3.24 -6.37 -14.42
N ASN A 265 3.63 -6.29 -15.70
CA ASN A 265 4.47 -5.20 -16.20
C ASN A 265 3.63 -3.94 -16.49
N VAL A 266 2.94 -3.46 -15.46
CA VAL A 266 2.11 -2.25 -15.46
C VAL A 266 2.58 -1.32 -14.34
N HIS A 267 2.28 -0.01 -14.45
CA HIS A 267 2.53 0.87 -13.32
C HIS A 267 1.65 0.43 -12.13
N PRO A 268 2.17 0.36 -10.89
CA PRO A 268 3.41 0.94 -10.35
C PRO A 268 4.67 0.06 -10.45
N TYR A 269 4.56 -1.12 -11.05
CA TYR A 269 5.68 -2.09 -11.07
C TYR A 269 6.57 -1.96 -12.30
N LYS A 270 6.10 -1.30 -13.36
CA LYS A 270 6.85 -1.13 -14.62
C LYS A 270 8.20 -0.46 -14.38
N GLY A 271 9.26 -1.13 -14.83
CA GLY A 271 10.62 -0.63 -14.61
C GLY A 271 11.18 -0.85 -13.19
N PHE A 272 10.43 -1.53 -12.31
CA PHE A 272 10.86 -1.82 -10.95
C PHE A 272 11.74 -3.09 -10.93
N TYR A 273 13.00 -2.92 -11.21
CA TYR A 273 13.96 -4.02 -11.18
C TYR A 273 14.59 -4.13 -9.78
N PRO A 274 14.78 -5.37 -9.27
CA PRO A 274 14.80 -6.68 -9.95
C PRO A 274 13.53 -7.53 -9.79
N ALA A 275 12.31 -6.97 -9.79
CA ALA A 275 11.09 -7.79 -9.84
C ALA A 275 11.00 -8.58 -11.16
N CYS A 276 10.34 -9.73 -11.13
CA CYS A 276 10.11 -10.60 -12.29
C CYS A 276 8.89 -10.10 -13.07
N HIS A 277 9.11 -9.34 -14.14
CA HIS A 277 8.04 -8.73 -14.92
C HIS A 277 7.34 -9.71 -15.86
N VAL A 278 6.02 -9.58 -15.94
CA VAL A 278 5.15 -10.42 -16.78
C VAL A 278 4.42 -9.54 -17.81
N ASN A 279 4.59 -9.87 -19.11
CA ASN A 279 3.91 -9.21 -20.22
C ASN A 279 2.81 -10.10 -20.81
N SER A 280 2.81 -11.40 -20.50
CA SER A 280 1.86 -12.37 -21.03
C SER A 280 1.55 -13.47 -20.02
N GLN A 281 0.46 -14.22 -20.26
CA GLN A 281 0.13 -15.38 -19.42
C GLN A 281 1.22 -16.48 -19.43
N LYS A 282 2.03 -16.57 -20.51
CA LYS A 282 3.14 -17.51 -20.60
C LYS A 282 4.26 -17.16 -19.63
N ASP A 283 4.50 -15.87 -19.42
CA ASP A 283 5.56 -15.38 -18.52
C ASP A 283 5.26 -15.69 -17.07
N TRP A 284 3.97 -15.62 -16.64
CA TRP A 284 3.56 -16.10 -15.31
C TRP A 284 4.00 -17.54 -15.07
N TYR A 285 3.65 -18.45 -15.98
CA TYR A 285 4.04 -19.86 -15.86
C TYR A 285 5.56 -20.04 -15.90
N TYR A 286 6.25 -19.29 -16.77
CA TYR A 286 7.72 -19.34 -16.88
C TYR A 286 8.39 -18.99 -15.55
N TRP A 287 8.05 -17.83 -14.99
CA TRP A 287 8.64 -17.37 -13.74
C TRP A 287 8.28 -18.27 -12.55
N ILE A 288 7.03 -18.68 -12.43
CA ILE A 288 6.60 -19.63 -11.38
C ILE A 288 7.41 -20.92 -11.48
N LYS A 289 7.56 -21.48 -12.67
CA LYS A 289 8.33 -22.71 -12.89
C LYS A 289 9.81 -22.53 -12.56
N LEU A 290 10.44 -21.47 -13.06
CA LEU A 290 11.85 -21.17 -12.82
C LEU A 290 12.12 -21.07 -11.32
N LEU A 291 11.43 -20.16 -10.64
CA LEU A 291 11.66 -19.87 -9.23
C LEU A 291 11.24 -21.02 -8.30
N THR A 292 10.33 -21.90 -8.73
CA THR A 292 9.99 -23.12 -7.97
C THR A 292 11.08 -24.15 -8.07
N LYS A 293 11.62 -24.39 -9.28
CA LYS A 293 12.57 -25.47 -9.54
C LYS A 293 14.02 -25.14 -9.28
N ASP A 294 14.35 -23.86 -9.25
CA ASP A 294 15.71 -23.34 -9.05
C ASP A 294 15.77 -22.53 -7.74
N PRO A 295 16.20 -23.15 -6.62
CA PRO A 295 16.34 -22.47 -5.33
C PRO A 295 17.38 -21.35 -5.35
N ASP A 296 18.43 -21.46 -6.13
CA ASP A 296 19.50 -20.46 -6.22
C ASP A 296 19.00 -19.22 -6.97
N ALA A 297 18.29 -19.41 -8.08
CA ALA A 297 17.62 -18.31 -8.77
C ALA A 297 16.60 -17.62 -7.84
N ARG A 298 15.76 -18.41 -7.14
CA ARG A 298 14.78 -17.86 -6.19
C ARG A 298 15.45 -17.01 -5.13
N LYS A 299 16.52 -17.49 -4.52
CA LYS A 299 17.30 -16.77 -3.50
C LYS A 299 17.95 -15.51 -4.08
N SER A 300 18.53 -15.61 -5.27
CA SER A 300 19.20 -14.49 -5.94
C SER A 300 18.24 -13.35 -6.25
N TYR A 301 17.09 -13.65 -6.85
CA TYR A 301 16.05 -12.64 -7.13
C TYR A 301 15.47 -12.01 -5.85
N GLY A 302 15.23 -12.81 -4.82
CA GLY A 302 14.73 -12.31 -3.53
C GLY A 302 15.73 -11.38 -2.83
N ASN A 303 17.01 -11.75 -2.79
CA ASN A 303 18.06 -10.89 -2.21
C ASN A 303 18.24 -9.60 -3.00
N ALA A 304 18.30 -9.68 -4.33
CA ALA A 304 18.43 -8.50 -5.16
C ALA A 304 17.25 -7.54 -4.99
N LEU A 305 16.02 -8.07 -4.86
CA LEU A 305 14.84 -7.28 -4.57
C LEU A 305 14.93 -6.59 -3.20
N TYR A 306 15.36 -7.33 -2.17
CA TYR A 306 15.58 -6.77 -0.83
C TYR A 306 16.60 -5.63 -0.84
N GLU A 307 17.77 -5.83 -1.45
CA GLU A 307 18.83 -4.82 -1.51
C GLU A 307 18.36 -3.55 -2.22
N TYR A 308 17.68 -3.71 -3.35
CA TYR A 308 17.11 -2.57 -4.08
C TYR A 308 16.06 -1.83 -3.25
N CYS A 309 15.12 -2.55 -2.65
CA CYS A 309 14.04 -1.94 -1.86
C CYS A 309 14.56 -1.29 -0.57
N ASN A 310 15.47 -1.95 0.14
CA ASN A 310 16.09 -1.39 1.35
C ASN A 310 16.91 -0.12 1.05
N LYS A 311 17.58 -0.06 -0.09
CA LYS A 311 18.31 1.14 -0.52
C LYS A 311 17.40 2.31 -0.86
N ASN A 312 16.28 2.07 -1.56
CA ASN A 312 15.48 3.14 -2.16
C ASN A 312 14.19 3.45 -1.40
N PHE A 313 13.70 2.52 -0.56
CA PHE A 313 12.41 2.60 0.13
C PHE A 313 12.54 2.24 1.62
N ASN A 314 13.69 2.49 2.22
CA ASN A 314 13.87 2.33 3.66
C ASN A 314 13.14 3.45 4.40
N LEU A 315 12.33 3.09 5.40
CA LEU A 315 11.49 4.05 6.12
C LEU A 315 12.28 5.18 6.77
N HIS A 316 13.44 4.88 7.36
CA HIS A 316 14.24 5.89 8.03
C HIS A 316 14.75 6.94 7.05
N GLU A 317 15.16 6.54 5.85
CA GLU A 317 15.62 7.48 4.81
C GLU A 317 14.45 8.30 4.24
N VAL A 318 13.32 7.66 3.96
CA VAL A 318 12.10 8.35 3.51
C VAL A 318 11.59 9.32 4.60
N ASN A 319 11.71 8.96 5.87
CA ASN A 319 11.33 9.84 6.98
C ASN A 319 12.26 11.06 7.13
N LYS A 320 13.56 10.94 6.82
CA LYS A 320 14.44 12.13 6.74
C LYS A 320 13.93 13.13 5.70
N HIS A 321 13.54 12.62 4.53
CA HIS A 321 12.95 13.44 3.47
C HIS A 321 11.62 14.05 3.92
N ARG A 322 10.71 13.26 4.49
CA ARG A 322 9.43 13.73 5.03
C ARG A 322 9.63 14.84 6.07
N PHE A 323 10.57 14.65 6.98
CA PHE A 323 10.88 15.63 8.00
C PHE A 323 11.42 16.95 7.42
N ALA A 324 12.27 16.88 6.39
CA ALA A 324 12.77 18.05 5.69
C ALA A 324 11.66 18.84 5.00
N ILE A 325 10.71 18.14 4.34
CA ILE A 325 9.52 18.73 3.73
C ILE A 325 8.69 19.47 4.78
N TYR A 326 8.41 18.84 5.93
CA TYR A 326 7.61 19.44 6.99
C TYR A 326 8.29 20.67 7.61
N ASN A 327 9.61 20.64 7.84
CA ASN A 327 10.36 21.80 8.31
C ASN A 327 10.30 22.97 7.32
N LYS A 328 10.44 22.69 6.02
CA LYS A 328 10.32 23.71 4.97
C LYS A 328 8.91 24.34 4.97
N LEU A 329 7.87 23.54 5.17
CA LEU A 329 6.48 23.98 5.17
C LEU A 329 6.21 24.98 6.31
N ILE A 330 6.73 24.71 7.52
CA ILE A 330 6.55 25.62 8.66
C ILE A 330 7.45 26.86 8.58
N SER A 331 8.67 26.74 8.03
CA SER A 331 9.60 27.88 7.90
C SER A 331 9.11 28.93 6.89
N ASN A 332 8.45 28.51 5.83
CA ASN A 332 7.90 29.41 4.81
C ASN A 332 6.66 30.20 5.28
N ALA A 333 6.10 29.88 6.45
CA ALA A 333 4.97 30.58 7.04
C ALA A 333 5.39 31.81 7.87
N GLY A 334 6.69 32.01 8.11
CA GLY A 334 7.25 33.10 8.88
C GLY A 334 7.75 34.29 8.05
N ASN A 335 7.62 34.23 6.73
CA ASN A 335 7.90 35.32 5.79
C ASN A 335 6.61 35.78 5.11
#